data_3594818601d5c0cababf7f2bfacbf76e
#
_entry.id   3594818601d5c0cababf7f2bfacbf76e
#
_cell.length_a   1.000
_cell.length_b   1.000
_cell.length_c   1.000
_cell.angle_alpha   90.00
_cell.angle_beta   90.00
_cell.angle_gamma   90.00
#
_symmetry.space_group_name_H-M   'P 1'
#
loop_
_entity.id
_entity.type
_entity.pdbx_description
1 polymer ?
#
loop_
_entity_poly.entity_id
_entity_poly.type
_entity_poly.pdbx_seq_one_letter_code
_entity_poly.pdbx_strand_id
1 'polypeptide(L)'
;MSLDKVDRFRAGVAVLAGAGLLGLVGIMAWQSSDPTSSAPTHFNGDSVGRNNGESIEAYIARCRNTRIDAADSFALVTFTQPLRAREAAEIVGSAGSGGAGVGRVSAVVPYENAPVALPEPVAGATREDVFRRWVGDAPIAGLIVYTGGSAKEKIRSEQRVMCVESLPADAAWGKFGIKPVL
;
A
#
# COMPACT_ATOMS: atom_id res chain seq x y z
N MET A 1 -22.59 13.75 -58.49
CA MET A 1 -22.02 12.38 -58.33
C MET A 1 -22.92 11.65 -57.34
N SER A 2 -23.81 10.76 -57.81
CA SER A 2 -24.74 10.05 -56.93
C SER A 2 -24.02 8.80 -56.42
N LEU A 3 -23.90 8.67 -55.14
CA LEU A 3 -23.32 7.46 -54.47
C LEU A 3 -24.21 6.26 -54.81
N ASP A 4 -23.59 5.19 -55.31
CA ASP A 4 -24.23 3.94 -55.67
C ASP A 4 -24.88 3.30 -54.41
N LYS A 5 -25.96 2.55 -54.58
CA LYS A 5 -26.70 1.90 -53.47
C LYS A 5 -25.81 1.00 -52.61
N VAL A 6 -24.79 0.42 -53.22
CA VAL A 6 -23.77 -0.44 -52.52
C VAL A 6 -22.90 0.38 -51.58
N ASP A 7 -22.50 1.58 -51.99
CA ASP A 7 -21.66 2.46 -51.14
C ASP A 7 -22.44 3.02 -49.95
N ARG A 8 -23.74 3.30 -50.13
CA ARG A 8 -24.60 3.70 -49.00
C ARG A 8 -24.82 2.60 -48.00
N PHE A 9 -24.93 1.35 -48.46
CA PHE A 9 -25.05 0.19 -47.57
C PHE A 9 -23.75 -0.05 -46.77
N ARG A 10 -22.59 0.01 -47.44
CA ARG A 10 -21.29 -0.09 -46.79
C ARG A 10 -21.04 1.01 -45.78
N ALA A 11 -21.37 2.25 -46.09
CA ALA A 11 -21.28 3.36 -45.16
C ALA A 11 -22.20 3.19 -43.94
N GLY A 12 -23.41 2.69 -44.11
CA GLY A 12 -24.35 2.39 -43.03
C GLY A 12 -23.85 1.29 -42.09
N VAL A 13 -23.30 0.21 -42.66
CA VAL A 13 -22.70 -0.88 -41.85
C VAL A 13 -21.49 -0.41 -41.08
N ALA A 14 -20.62 0.41 -41.66
CA ALA A 14 -19.43 0.96 -40.97
C ALA A 14 -19.83 1.89 -39.82
N VAL A 15 -20.86 2.70 -39.95
CA VAL A 15 -21.36 3.59 -38.88
C VAL A 15 -21.99 2.78 -37.76
N LEU A 16 -22.75 1.73 -38.05
CA LEU A 16 -23.35 0.86 -37.04
C LEU A 16 -22.28 0.05 -36.30
N ALA A 17 -21.26 -0.44 -36.97
CA ALA A 17 -20.13 -1.15 -36.33
C ALA A 17 -19.30 -0.22 -35.44
N GLY A 18 -19.06 1.02 -35.88
CA GLY A 18 -18.35 2.03 -35.09
C GLY A 18 -19.12 2.46 -33.85
N ALA A 19 -20.42 2.67 -33.95
CA ALA A 19 -21.26 3.01 -32.81
C ALA A 19 -21.38 1.85 -31.80
N GLY A 20 -21.45 0.59 -32.28
CA GLY A 20 -21.46 -0.59 -31.43
C GLY A 20 -20.17 -0.76 -30.66
N LEU A 21 -19.01 -0.50 -31.28
CA LEU A 21 -17.70 -0.59 -30.64
C LEU A 21 -17.49 0.50 -29.58
N LEU A 22 -17.92 1.73 -29.85
CA LEU A 22 -17.87 2.83 -28.89
C LEU A 22 -18.83 2.61 -27.72
N GLY A 23 -20.00 2.02 -27.95
CA GLY A 23 -20.94 1.61 -26.89
C GLY A 23 -20.36 0.54 -25.98
N LEU A 24 -19.69 -0.49 -26.53
CA LEU A 24 -19.03 -1.56 -25.77
C LEU A 24 -17.87 -1.04 -24.93
N VAL A 25 -17.04 -0.14 -25.47
CA VAL A 25 -15.94 0.49 -24.73
C VAL A 25 -16.49 1.40 -23.63
N GLY A 26 -17.58 2.13 -23.88
CA GLY A 26 -18.23 2.97 -22.86
C GLY A 26 -18.82 2.16 -21.71
N ILE A 27 -19.43 0.99 -21.99
CA ILE A 27 -19.97 0.10 -20.95
C ILE A 27 -18.86 -0.53 -20.14
N MET A 28 -17.76 -0.96 -20.78
CA MET A 28 -16.59 -1.49 -20.06
C MET A 28 -15.88 -0.43 -19.20
N ALA A 29 -15.78 0.81 -19.69
CA ALA A 29 -15.22 1.92 -18.93
C ALA A 29 -16.09 2.30 -17.73
N TRP A 30 -17.42 2.19 -17.85
CA TRP A 30 -18.32 2.49 -16.74
C TRP A 30 -18.32 1.40 -15.68
N GLN A 31 -18.21 0.13 -16.05
CA GLN A 31 -18.05 -0.98 -15.11
C GLN A 31 -16.71 -0.96 -14.38
N SER A 32 -15.68 -0.32 -14.97
CA SER A 32 -14.37 -0.14 -14.33
C SER A 32 -14.32 1.03 -13.34
N SER A 33 -15.39 1.84 -13.27
CA SER A 33 -15.44 3.07 -12.45
C SER A 33 -16.24 2.91 -11.15
N ASP A 34 -16.65 1.68 -10.79
CA ASP A 34 -17.29 1.42 -9.51
C ASP A 34 -16.20 1.32 -8.42
N PRO A 35 -16.01 2.36 -7.57
CA PRO A 35 -15.01 2.33 -6.51
C PRO A 35 -15.36 1.32 -5.39
N THR A 36 -16.48 0.62 -5.50
CA THR A 36 -16.98 -0.35 -4.52
C THR A 36 -16.86 -1.81 -4.96
N SER A 37 -16.46 -2.09 -6.20
CA SER A 37 -16.18 -3.47 -6.64
C SER A 37 -14.70 -3.83 -6.45
N SER A 38 -14.17 -3.62 -5.24
CA SER A 38 -13.02 -4.39 -4.82
C SER A 38 -13.46 -5.85 -4.75
N ALA A 39 -13.08 -6.66 -5.75
CA ALA A 39 -13.21 -8.10 -5.65
C ALA A 39 -12.70 -8.52 -4.26
N PRO A 40 -13.40 -9.39 -3.52
CA PRO A 40 -12.96 -9.78 -2.20
C PRO A 40 -11.56 -10.34 -2.34
N THR A 41 -10.57 -9.58 -1.85
CA THR A 41 -9.19 -10.03 -1.80
C THR A 41 -9.19 -11.17 -0.81
N HIS A 42 -8.97 -12.40 -1.27
CA HIS A 42 -8.78 -13.54 -0.36
C HIS A 42 -7.51 -13.26 0.44
N PHE A 43 -7.69 -12.80 1.66
CA PHE A 43 -6.59 -12.70 2.62
C PHE A 43 -6.14 -14.11 2.99
N ASN A 44 -4.84 -14.31 3.17
CA ASN A 44 -4.28 -15.59 3.64
C ASN A 44 -4.62 -15.88 5.12
N GLY A 45 -5.49 -15.08 5.73
CA GLY A 45 -5.77 -15.14 7.17
C GLY A 45 -4.80 -14.30 8.00
N ASP A 46 -3.64 -13.91 7.44
CA ASP A 46 -2.67 -13.07 8.12
C ASP A 46 -3.18 -11.64 8.26
N SER A 47 -2.89 -11.02 9.38
CA SER A 47 -3.20 -9.62 9.59
C SER A 47 -2.24 -9.01 10.60
N VAL A 48 -1.90 -7.73 10.39
CA VAL A 48 -1.09 -6.94 11.30
C VAL A 48 -1.89 -5.76 11.85
N GLY A 49 -1.46 -5.22 12.98
CA GLY A 49 -2.15 -4.15 13.68
C GLY A 49 -2.99 -4.64 14.85
N ARG A 50 -3.70 -3.73 15.49
CA ARG A 50 -4.47 -3.99 16.71
C ARG A 50 -5.75 -4.78 16.41
N ASN A 51 -6.01 -5.83 17.15
CA ASN A 51 -7.24 -6.61 17.01
C ASN A 51 -8.46 -5.83 17.52
N ASN A 52 -9.64 -6.17 17.00
CA ASN A 52 -10.88 -5.57 17.49
C ASN A 52 -11.06 -5.85 18.99
N GLY A 53 -11.27 -4.79 19.78
CA GLY A 53 -11.42 -4.91 21.23
C GLY A 53 -10.10 -5.11 22.00
N GLU A 54 -8.95 -5.21 21.35
CA GLU A 54 -7.64 -5.26 22.00
C GLU A 54 -7.26 -3.87 22.54
N SER A 55 -6.85 -3.78 23.80
CA SER A 55 -6.32 -2.50 24.31
C SER A 55 -4.97 -2.17 23.69
N ILE A 56 -4.56 -0.91 23.72
CA ILE A 56 -3.24 -0.49 23.20
C ILE A 56 -2.11 -1.20 23.95
N GLU A 57 -2.23 -1.34 25.26
CA GLU A 57 -1.23 -2.00 26.11
C GLU A 57 -1.09 -3.49 25.74
N ALA A 58 -2.21 -4.19 25.52
CA ALA A 58 -2.22 -5.58 25.10
C ALA A 58 -1.61 -5.74 23.70
N TYR A 59 -1.94 -4.83 22.77
CA TYR A 59 -1.33 -4.79 21.45
C TYR A 59 0.18 -4.59 21.51
N ILE A 60 0.66 -3.62 22.30
CA ILE A 60 2.10 -3.35 22.48
C ILE A 60 2.80 -4.59 23.05
N ALA A 61 2.22 -5.22 24.07
CA ALA A 61 2.80 -6.42 24.69
C ALA A 61 2.90 -7.57 23.68
N ARG A 62 1.83 -7.82 22.90
CA ARG A 62 1.82 -8.84 21.85
C ARG A 62 2.83 -8.53 20.76
N CYS A 63 2.87 -7.32 20.25
CA CYS A 63 3.75 -6.89 19.19
C CYS A 63 5.23 -6.97 19.59
N ARG A 64 5.60 -6.55 20.81
CA ARG A 64 6.98 -6.62 21.32
C ARG A 64 7.47 -8.05 21.52
N ASN A 65 6.55 -8.98 21.80
CA ASN A 65 6.84 -10.39 21.96
C ASN A 65 6.85 -11.16 20.62
N THR A 66 6.45 -10.52 19.52
CA THR A 66 6.50 -11.14 18.20
C THR A 66 7.96 -11.36 17.79
N ARG A 67 8.27 -12.59 17.39
CA ARG A 67 9.58 -12.95 16.87
C ARG A 67 9.80 -12.29 15.53
N ILE A 68 10.93 -11.62 15.35
CA ILE A 68 11.39 -11.13 14.06
C ILE A 68 12.17 -12.24 13.37
N ASP A 69 11.66 -12.68 12.22
CA ASP A 69 12.36 -13.65 11.38
C ASP A 69 13.55 -12.97 10.68
N ALA A 70 14.65 -13.72 10.50
CA ALA A 70 15.82 -13.27 9.76
C ALA A 70 15.55 -13.06 8.27
N ALA A 71 14.60 -13.80 7.71
CA ALA A 71 14.22 -13.70 6.31
C ALA A 71 13.57 -12.35 5.97
N ASP A 72 13.67 -11.97 4.69
CA ASP A 72 12.92 -10.84 4.15
C ASP A 72 11.42 -11.14 4.23
N SER A 73 10.68 -10.25 4.86
CA SER A 73 9.22 -10.34 4.93
C SER A 73 8.59 -8.96 5.18
N PHE A 74 7.27 -8.89 5.01
CA PHE A 74 6.53 -7.69 5.38
C PHE A 74 6.48 -7.52 6.89
N ALA A 75 6.47 -6.26 7.33
CA ALA A 75 6.25 -5.92 8.73
C ALA A 75 5.48 -4.60 8.83
N LEU A 76 4.61 -4.50 9.84
CA LEU A 76 4.02 -3.24 10.26
C LEU A 76 4.94 -2.60 11.30
N VAL A 77 5.42 -1.41 11.00
CA VAL A 77 6.11 -0.52 11.93
C VAL A 77 5.06 0.44 12.51
N THR A 78 4.82 0.40 13.81
CA THR A 78 3.90 1.31 14.49
C THR A 78 4.71 2.35 15.29
N PHE A 79 4.36 3.62 15.15
CA PHE A 79 5.02 4.71 15.84
C PHE A 79 4.42 4.97 17.23
N THR A 80 5.24 5.51 18.14
CA THR A 80 4.81 5.89 19.50
C THR A 80 3.79 7.04 19.48
N GLN A 81 3.88 7.88 18.46
CA GLN A 81 2.93 8.94 18.13
C GLN A 81 2.95 9.14 16.61
N PRO A 82 1.90 9.70 16.02
CA PRO A 82 1.91 9.99 14.59
C PRO A 82 3.05 10.93 14.20
N LEU A 83 3.78 10.58 13.14
CA LEU A 83 4.96 11.31 12.65
C LEU A 83 4.66 12.05 11.35
N ARG A 84 5.46 13.07 11.04
CA ARG A 84 5.46 13.71 9.73
C ARG A 84 6.23 12.86 8.71
N ALA A 85 5.96 13.09 7.43
CA ALA A 85 6.60 12.38 6.31
C ALA A 85 8.13 12.30 6.42
N ARG A 86 8.79 13.41 6.78
CA ARG A 86 10.24 13.48 6.97
C ARG A 86 10.72 12.54 8.09
N GLU A 87 10.10 12.62 9.25
CA GLU A 87 10.48 11.84 10.42
C GLU A 87 10.31 10.32 10.18
N ALA A 88 9.21 9.94 9.53
CA ALA A 88 8.96 8.56 9.13
C ALA A 88 9.98 8.06 8.08
N ALA A 89 10.36 8.92 7.12
CA ALA A 89 11.36 8.61 6.10
C ALA A 89 12.77 8.44 6.71
N GLU A 90 13.13 9.24 7.72
CA GLU A 90 14.41 9.13 8.45
C GLU A 90 14.56 7.76 9.12
N ILE A 91 13.50 7.25 9.78
CA ILE A 91 13.52 5.95 10.46
C ILE A 91 13.86 4.83 9.48
N VAL A 92 13.16 4.77 8.34
CA VAL A 92 13.37 3.70 7.37
C VAL A 92 14.64 3.92 6.53
N GLY A 93 15.07 5.16 6.36
CA GLY A 93 16.33 5.50 5.69
C GLY A 93 17.56 5.08 6.46
N SER A 94 17.52 5.13 7.79
CA SER A 94 18.63 4.76 8.66
C SER A 94 18.76 3.25 8.93
N ALA A 95 17.70 2.47 8.69
CA ALA A 95 17.61 1.08 9.14
C ALA A 95 18.39 0.06 8.29
N GLY A 96 18.70 0.36 7.04
CA GLY A 96 19.38 -0.56 6.13
C GLY A 96 20.85 -0.75 6.42
N SER A 97 21.41 -1.87 5.98
CA SER A 97 22.84 -2.16 6.02
C SER A 97 23.61 -1.17 5.15
N GLY A 98 24.67 -0.56 5.71
CA GLY A 98 25.49 0.42 4.98
C GLY A 98 24.80 1.75 4.66
N GLY A 99 23.67 2.06 5.32
CA GLY A 99 22.91 3.31 5.04
C GLY A 99 21.95 3.21 3.86
N ALA A 100 21.73 2.03 3.29
CA ALA A 100 20.85 1.82 2.15
C ALA A 100 19.34 1.91 2.48
N GLY A 101 18.98 2.04 3.77
CA GLY A 101 17.58 2.04 4.21
C GLY A 101 16.95 0.65 4.23
N VAL A 102 15.64 0.60 4.43
CA VAL A 102 14.87 -0.64 4.24
C VAL A 102 14.77 -0.99 2.75
N GLY A 103 14.58 -2.28 2.43
CA GLY A 103 14.45 -2.72 1.05
C GLY A 103 13.28 -2.03 0.34
N ARG A 104 12.11 -2.00 0.97
CA ARG A 104 10.90 -1.38 0.39
C ARG A 104 9.96 -0.85 1.47
N VAL A 105 9.32 0.31 1.20
CA VAL A 105 8.12 0.75 1.94
C VAL A 105 6.92 0.61 1.04
N SER A 106 6.05 -0.34 1.37
CA SER A 106 4.91 -0.72 0.53
C SER A 106 3.65 0.09 0.80
N ALA A 107 3.49 0.60 2.03
CA ALA A 107 2.39 1.50 2.37
C ALA A 107 2.72 2.42 3.53
N VAL A 108 2.03 3.55 3.57
CA VAL A 108 1.87 4.41 4.75
C VAL A 108 0.54 4.07 5.40
N VAL A 109 0.50 4.04 6.72
CA VAL A 109 -0.72 3.97 7.53
C VAL A 109 -0.93 5.35 8.15
N PRO A 110 -1.75 6.23 7.55
CA PRO A 110 -2.04 7.53 8.13
C PRO A 110 -2.85 7.38 9.41
N TYR A 111 -2.76 8.36 10.29
CA TYR A 111 -3.58 8.41 11.50
C TYR A 111 -5.07 8.57 11.12
N GLU A 112 -5.93 7.72 11.69
CA GLU A 112 -7.40 7.70 11.45
C GLU A 112 -7.84 7.48 9.99
N ASN A 113 -6.96 7.02 9.11
CA ASN A 113 -7.27 6.77 7.71
C ASN A 113 -6.82 5.37 7.26
N ALA A 114 -7.37 4.93 6.13
CA ALA A 114 -6.99 3.66 5.52
C ALA A 114 -5.51 3.70 5.04
N PRO A 115 -4.82 2.55 5.05
CA PRO A 115 -3.48 2.44 4.50
C PRO A 115 -3.41 2.85 3.03
N VAL A 116 -2.37 3.61 2.68
CA VAL A 116 -2.12 4.09 1.33
C VAL A 116 -0.90 3.37 0.76
N ALA A 117 -1.11 2.59 -0.31
CA ALA A 117 -0.01 1.92 -1.02
C ALA A 117 0.93 2.94 -1.67
N LEU A 118 2.22 2.67 -1.62
CA LEU A 118 3.25 3.59 -2.13
C LEU A 118 4.07 2.95 -3.25
N PRO A 119 4.44 3.73 -4.28
CA PRO A 119 5.51 3.35 -5.19
C PRO A 119 6.89 3.53 -4.52
N GLU A 120 7.90 2.85 -5.05
CA GLU A 120 9.29 3.17 -4.70
C GLU A 120 9.70 4.54 -5.29
N PRO A 121 10.61 5.27 -4.62
CA PRO A 121 11.13 6.52 -5.14
C PRO A 121 11.80 6.33 -6.50
N VAL A 122 11.49 7.21 -7.45
CA VAL A 122 12.18 7.27 -8.74
C VAL A 122 13.46 8.10 -8.62
N ALA A 123 14.35 8.03 -9.63
CA ALA A 123 15.59 8.76 -9.65
C ALA A 123 15.38 10.27 -9.36
N GLY A 124 16.11 10.80 -8.38
CA GLY A 124 16.02 12.18 -7.96
C GLY A 124 14.93 12.51 -6.92
N ALA A 125 14.06 11.55 -6.58
CA ALA A 125 13.09 11.71 -5.51
C ALA A 125 13.56 11.00 -4.24
N THR A 126 13.22 11.55 -3.09
CA THR A 126 13.45 10.95 -1.79
C THR A 126 12.23 10.16 -1.31
N ARG A 127 12.39 9.33 -0.30
CA ARG A 127 11.27 8.63 0.35
C ARG A 127 10.31 9.63 1.04
N GLU A 128 10.84 10.72 1.58
CA GLU A 128 10.03 11.82 2.11
C GLU A 128 9.13 12.43 1.02
N ASP A 129 9.67 12.66 -0.19
CA ASP A 129 8.89 13.22 -1.30
C ASP A 129 7.74 12.30 -1.70
N VAL A 130 7.98 10.97 -1.71
CA VAL A 130 6.92 9.98 -1.96
C VAL A 130 5.86 10.06 -0.87
N PHE A 131 6.23 10.03 0.41
CA PHE A 131 5.26 10.11 1.51
C PHE A 131 4.42 11.39 1.40
N ARG A 132 5.07 12.54 1.27
CA ARG A 132 4.40 13.84 1.16
C ARG A 132 3.46 13.91 -0.04
N ARG A 133 3.84 13.31 -1.17
CA ARG A 133 3.01 13.28 -2.38
C ARG A 133 1.73 12.47 -2.21
N TRP A 134 1.78 11.36 -1.46
CA TRP A 134 0.67 10.43 -1.35
C TRP A 134 -0.25 10.66 -0.15
N VAL A 135 0.27 11.19 0.95
CA VAL A 135 -0.51 11.47 2.16
C VAL A 135 -0.54 12.96 2.54
N GLY A 136 0.15 13.84 1.80
CA GLY A 136 0.21 15.27 2.09
C GLY A 136 0.84 15.52 3.46
N ASP A 137 0.15 16.34 4.26
CA ASP A 137 0.55 16.68 5.63
C ASP A 137 -0.13 15.78 6.68
N ALA A 138 -0.85 14.73 6.25
CA ALA A 138 -1.51 13.81 7.17
C ALA A 138 -0.48 13.13 8.09
N PRO A 139 -0.73 13.09 9.41
CA PRO A 139 0.15 12.40 10.34
C PRO A 139 0.19 10.90 10.06
N ILE A 140 1.37 10.29 10.13
CA ILE A 140 1.63 8.89 9.81
C ILE A 140 1.71 8.11 11.12
N ALA A 141 0.80 7.16 11.33
CA ALA A 141 0.78 6.28 12.49
C ALA A 141 1.68 5.05 12.35
N GLY A 142 1.97 4.63 11.11
CA GLY A 142 2.83 3.50 10.84
C GLY A 142 3.19 3.32 9.37
N LEU A 143 4.02 2.31 9.10
CA LEU A 143 4.49 1.96 7.76
C LEU A 143 4.42 0.44 7.56
N ILE A 144 4.09 -0.01 6.35
CA ILE A 144 4.34 -1.38 5.92
C ILE A 144 5.66 -1.40 5.17
N VAL A 145 6.62 -2.14 5.71
CA VAL A 145 7.96 -2.31 5.11
C VAL A 145 8.15 -3.76 4.65
N TYR A 146 8.99 -3.96 3.64
CA TYR A 146 9.50 -5.27 3.24
C TYR A 146 11.03 -5.26 3.36
N THR A 147 11.57 -6.04 4.30
CA THR A 147 13.00 -6.00 4.61
C THR A 147 13.42 -7.21 5.46
N GLY A 148 14.73 -7.44 5.58
CA GLY A 148 15.31 -8.50 6.39
C GLY A 148 15.27 -8.23 7.89
N GLY A 149 15.52 -9.30 8.67
CA GLY A 149 15.42 -9.27 10.13
C GLY A 149 16.31 -8.23 10.79
N SER A 150 17.56 -8.06 10.33
CA SER A 150 18.49 -7.08 10.88
C SER A 150 17.99 -5.63 10.76
N ALA A 151 17.36 -5.28 9.65
CA ALA A 151 16.78 -3.97 9.47
C ALA A 151 15.52 -3.79 10.34
N LYS A 152 14.69 -4.83 10.48
CA LYS A 152 13.53 -4.82 11.38
C LYS A 152 13.94 -4.60 12.83
N GLU A 153 15.01 -5.29 13.29
CA GLU A 153 15.55 -5.12 14.64
C GLU A 153 16.09 -3.71 14.87
N LYS A 154 16.77 -3.14 13.88
CA LYS A 154 17.25 -1.77 13.96
C LYS A 154 16.09 -0.76 14.03
N ILE A 155 15.04 -0.95 13.23
CA ILE A 155 13.80 -0.15 13.32
C ILE A 155 13.18 -0.31 14.71
N ARG A 156 13.08 -1.53 15.24
CA ARG A 156 12.49 -1.80 16.55
C ARG A 156 13.23 -1.12 17.71
N SER A 157 14.53 -0.87 17.55
CA SER A 157 15.35 -0.16 18.55
C SER A 157 15.20 1.38 18.50
N GLU A 158 14.54 1.92 17.50
CA GLU A 158 14.33 3.37 17.36
C GLU A 158 13.29 3.86 18.38
N GLN A 159 13.62 4.93 19.11
CA GLN A 159 12.77 5.45 20.21
C GLN A 159 11.37 5.89 19.76
N ARG A 160 11.24 6.35 18.53
CA ARG A 160 9.96 6.76 17.94
C ARG A 160 9.10 5.58 17.48
N VAL A 161 9.62 4.35 17.55
CA VAL A 161 8.91 3.13 17.16
C VAL A 161 8.34 2.45 18.40
N MET A 162 7.03 2.28 18.41
CA MET A 162 6.31 1.57 19.46
C MET A 162 6.57 0.07 19.39
N CYS A 163 6.43 -0.50 18.18
CA CYS A 163 6.73 -1.90 17.90
C CYS A 163 6.86 -2.19 16.40
N VAL A 164 7.40 -3.38 16.10
CA VAL A 164 7.49 -3.94 14.74
C VAL A 164 6.84 -5.31 14.75
N GLU A 165 5.75 -5.48 14.00
CA GLU A 165 4.99 -6.71 13.87
C GLU A 165 5.31 -7.37 12.53
N SER A 166 6.12 -8.44 12.56
CA SER A 166 6.57 -9.15 11.36
C SER A 166 5.52 -10.16 10.90
N LEU A 167 5.28 -10.19 9.59
CA LEU A 167 4.51 -11.24 8.93
C LEU A 167 5.40 -12.43 8.56
N PRO A 168 4.82 -13.62 8.36
CA PRO A 168 5.54 -14.77 7.80
C PRO A 168 6.23 -14.44 6.48
N ALA A 169 7.30 -15.17 6.15
CA ALA A 169 8.09 -14.92 4.93
C ALA A 169 7.33 -15.19 3.62
N ASP A 170 6.28 -16.00 3.68
CA ASP A 170 5.39 -16.33 2.56
C ASP A 170 4.21 -15.35 2.41
N ALA A 171 4.09 -14.36 3.29
CA ALA A 171 3.07 -13.32 3.16
C ALA A 171 3.30 -12.50 1.88
N ALA A 172 2.26 -12.39 1.05
CA ALA A 172 2.32 -11.66 -0.20
C ALA A 172 1.60 -10.32 -0.10
N TRP A 173 2.17 -9.28 -0.76
CA TRP A 173 1.57 -7.95 -0.82
C TRP A 173 0.12 -7.99 -1.33
N GLY A 174 -0.78 -7.34 -0.61
CA GLY A 174 -2.21 -7.32 -0.95
C GLY A 174 -2.98 -8.58 -0.55
N LYS A 175 -2.34 -9.54 0.13
CA LYS A 175 -2.98 -10.78 0.61
C LYS A 175 -3.11 -10.87 2.13
N PHE A 176 -2.69 -9.87 2.87
CA PHE A 176 -2.85 -9.77 4.32
C PHE A 176 -3.63 -8.51 4.72
N GLY A 177 -4.28 -8.55 5.87
CA GLY A 177 -5.04 -7.43 6.42
C GLY A 177 -4.14 -6.45 7.20
N ILE A 178 -4.43 -5.15 7.09
CA ILE A 178 -3.81 -4.11 7.89
C ILE A 178 -4.90 -3.48 8.74
N LYS A 179 -4.82 -3.66 10.06
CA LYS A 179 -5.77 -3.12 11.03
C LYS A 179 -5.29 -1.77 11.57
N PRO A 180 -6.20 -0.88 12.00
CA PRO A 180 -5.82 0.35 12.69
C PRO A 180 -4.97 0.05 13.92
N VAL A 181 -3.99 0.90 14.23
CA VAL A 181 -3.04 0.71 15.35
C VAL A 181 -3.21 1.75 16.46
N LEU A 182 -3.66 2.95 16.12
CA LEU A 182 -3.90 4.06 17.06
C LEU A 182 -5.34 4.55 16.94
#